data_059f6bbb0ab1182b6ecba45e12fd1164
#
_entry.id   059f6bbb0ab1182b6ecba45e12fd1164
#
_cell.length_a   1.000
_cell.length_b   1.000
_cell.length_c   1.000
_cell.angle_alpha   90.00
_cell.angle_beta   90.00
_cell.angle_gamma   90.00
#
_symmetry.space_group_name_H-M   'P 1'
#
loop_
_entity.id
_entity.type
_entity.pdbx_description
1 polymer ?
#
loop_
_entity_poly.entity_id
_entity_poly.type
_entity_poly.pdbx_seq_one_letter_code
_entity_poly.pdbx_strand_id
1 'polypeptide(L)'
;NTTPIILALDCTGSMGGASVKVAQQLNTIMTDIYASGAVPDVEFCIMAIGDLAYDGAPIQMGQFESDIRIAEQLDQVYFEGGGGGNSYESYTAAWYMGLNHCKLDCWNRGKKGIIITLGDELPNPYLPAMGIKTTVGDNVQADIETKSLLPQVLEKFDVYHISVDDKESSYQWNNERRDLDGKWTELLGAEHYKVCNLNNLGKTITDIITSVPSAVATTGEGISW
;
A
#
# COMPACT_ATOMS: atom_id res chain seq x y z
N ASN A 1 8.68 -13.45 -14.98
CA ASN A 1 7.74 -13.95 -13.93
C ASN A 1 7.64 -13.02 -12.71
N THR A 2 7.82 -11.73 -12.92
CA THR A 2 7.87 -10.74 -11.85
C THR A 2 6.53 -10.63 -11.11
N THR A 3 6.57 -10.51 -9.79
CA THR A 3 5.44 -10.18 -8.94
C THR A 3 5.49 -8.69 -8.62
N PRO A 4 4.62 -7.86 -9.19
CA PRO A 4 4.59 -6.43 -8.91
C PRO A 4 3.89 -6.16 -7.59
N ILE A 5 4.50 -5.31 -6.77
CA ILE A 5 4.03 -4.93 -5.44
C ILE A 5 3.96 -3.40 -5.35
N ILE A 6 2.79 -2.86 -5.06
CA ILE A 6 2.62 -1.45 -4.70
C ILE A 6 2.67 -1.37 -3.18
N LEU A 7 3.67 -0.68 -2.64
CA LEU A 7 3.73 -0.27 -1.25
C LEU A 7 3.28 1.18 -1.13
N ALA A 8 2.10 1.37 -0.58
CA ALA A 8 1.47 2.68 -0.46
C ALA A 8 1.51 3.15 1.00
N LEU A 9 2.28 4.17 1.23
CA LEU A 9 2.67 4.72 2.52
C LEU A 9 1.88 5.99 2.82
N ASP A 10 1.22 6.02 3.95
CA ASP A 10 0.64 7.24 4.51
C ASP A 10 1.76 8.20 4.90
N CYS A 11 1.74 9.40 4.34
CA CYS A 11 2.74 10.45 4.59
C CYS A 11 2.15 11.70 5.24
N THR A 12 1.01 11.57 5.91
CA THR A 12 0.31 12.65 6.59
C THR A 12 0.84 12.93 7.99
N GLY A 13 0.35 14.03 8.59
CA GLY A 13 0.79 14.48 9.90
C GLY A 13 0.40 13.55 11.05
N SER A 14 -0.66 12.74 10.92
CA SER A 14 -1.08 11.76 11.94
C SER A 14 0.00 10.71 12.17
N MET A 15 0.65 10.24 11.11
CA MET A 15 1.80 9.36 11.18
C MET A 15 3.04 10.01 11.84
N GLY A 16 3.10 11.35 11.90
CA GLY A 16 4.21 12.09 12.51
C GLY A 16 5.57 11.64 11.96
N GLY A 17 6.51 11.34 12.86
CA GLY A 17 7.82 10.80 12.47
C GLY A 17 7.79 9.34 11.99
N ALA A 18 6.66 8.63 12.13
CA ALA A 18 6.57 7.22 11.78
C ALA A 18 6.66 7.01 10.26
N SER A 19 6.07 7.88 9.46
CA SER A 19 6.14 7.79 7.99
C SER A 19 7.59 7.86 7.47
N VAL A 20 8.41 8.74 8.04
CA VAL A 20 9.84 8.83 7.71
C VAL A 20 10.58 7.58 8.16
N LYS A 21 10.30 7.07 9.37
CA LYS A 21 10.89 5.82 9.87
C LYS A 21 10.48 4.62 9.01
N VAL A 22 9.21 4.54 8.60
CA VAL A 22 8.72 3.52 7.66
C VAL A 22 9.50 3.58 6.36
N ALA A 23 9.64 4.75 5.75
CA ALA A 23 10.39 4.92 4.52
C ALA A 23 11.86 4.48 4.67
N GLN A 24 12.52 4.85 5.77
CA GLN A 24 13.88 4.41 6.08
C GLN A 24 13.99 2.89 6.27
N GLN A 25 13.01 2.27 6.92
CA GLN A 25 12.97 0.82 7.12
C GLN A 25 12.67 0.07 5.82
N LEU A 26 11.82 0.61 4.94
CA LEU A 26 11.47 -0.04 3.69
C LEU A 26 12.72 -0.37 2.86
N ASN A 27 13.73 0.48 2.86
CA ASN A 27 14.99 0.19 2.18
C ASN A 27 15.68 -1.08 2.74
N THR A 28 15.71 -1.23 4.06
CA THR A 28 16.25 -2.44 4.71
C THR A 28 15.37 -3.66 4.42
N ILE A 29 14.05 -3.50 4.56
CA ILE A 29 13.06 -4.56 4.30
C ILE A 29 13.22 -5.13 2.89
N MET A 30 13.36 -4.26 1.91
CA MET A 30 13.50 -4.66 0.53
C MET A 30 14.81 -5.38 0.28
N THR A 31 15.91 -4.90 0.89
CA THR A 31 17.18 -5.58 0.86
C THR A 31 17.06 -6.99 1.46
N ASP A 32 16.38 -7.14 2.58
CA ASP A 32 16.17 -8.42 3.24
C ASP A 32 15.28 -9.37 2.41
N ILE A 33 14.23 -8.86 1.77
CA ILE A 33 13.37 -9.64 0.88
C ILE A 33 14.19 -10.18 -0.30
N TYR A 34 14.98 -9.35 -0.95
CA TYR A 34 15.85 -9.78 -2.04
C TYR A 34 16.92 -10.77 -1.58
N ALA A 35 17.56 -10.51 -0.44
CA ALA A 35 18.60 -11.39 0.11
C ALA A 35 18.05 -12.75 0.55
N SER A 36 16.81 -12.81 1.02
CA SER A 36 16.18 -14.05 1.47
C SER A 36 15.91 -15.04 0.33
N GLY A 37 15.74 -14.54 -0.89
CA GLY A 37 15.31 -15.34 -2.04
C GLY A 37 13.91 -15.97 -1.85
N ALA A 38 13.17 -15.58 -0.81
CA ALA A 38 11.88 -16.13 -0.46
C ALA A 38 10.82 -15.86 -1.53
N VAL A 39 10.96 -14.73 -2.22
CA VAL A 39 10.09 -14.35 -3.34
C VAL A 39 10.96 -13.99 -4.52
N PRO A 40 11.09 -14.88 -5.53
CA PRO A 40 11.85 -14.58 -6.72
C PRO A 40 11.13 -13.52 -7.56
N ASP A 41 11.91 -12.68 -8.21
CA ASP A 41 11.44 -11.72 -9.21
C ASP A 41 10.32 -10.78 -8.71
N VAL A 42 10.56 -10.05 -7.63
CA VAL A 42 9.66 -8.97 -7.18
C VAL A 42 10.07 -7.62 -7.75
N GLU A 43 9.09 -6.80 -8.04
CA GLU A 43 9.26 -5.38 -8.36
C GLU A 43 8.39 -4.56 -7.43
N PHE A 44 8.97 -3.49 -6.88
CA PHE A 44 8.24 -2.60 -5.99
C PHE A 44 7.99 -1.26 -6.66
N CYS A 45 6.77 -0.77 -6.49
CA CYS A 45 6.40 0.61 -6.76
C CYS A 45 6.09 1.27 -5.41
N ILE A 46 6.83 2.31 -5.07
CA ILE A 46 6.55 3.10 -3.87
C ILE A 46 5.50 4.15 -4.20
N MET A 47 4.53 4.25 -3.33
CA MET A 47 3.48 5.26 -3.41
C MET A 47 3.34 5.96 -2.07
N ALA A 48 3.24 7.27 -2.06
CA ALA A 48 2.84 8.04 -0.89
C ALA A 48 1.39 8.49 -1.05
N ILE A 49 0.65 8.41 0.05
CA ILE A 49 -0.77 8.71 0.10
C ILE A 49 -1.03 9.74 1.18
N GLY A 50 -1.89 10.68 0.88
CA GLY A 50 -2.52 11.63 1.79
C GLY A 50 -4.02 11.71 1.51
N ASP A 51 -4.67 12.76 1.99
CA ASP A 51 -6.09 12.98 1.76
C ASP A 51 -6.35 13.76 0.46
N LEU A 52 -7.04 13.13 -0.48
CA LEU A 52 -7.44 13.76 -1.76
C LEU A 52 -8.32 15.00 -1.61
N ALA A 53 -8.93 15.20 -0.44
CA ALA A 53 -9.79 16.35 -0.19
C ALA A 53 -9.03 17.56 0.39
N TYR A 54 -7.91 17.32 1.09
CA TYR A 54 -7.27 18.35 1.91
C TYR A 54 -5.79 18.57 1.62
N ASP A 55 -5.07 17.55 1.16
CA ASP A 55 -3.62 17.62 1.03
C ASP A 55 -3.16 18.19 -0.32
N GLY A 56 -1.96 18.77 -0.33
CA GLY A 56 -1.39 19.39 -1.53
C GLY A 56 -0.72 18.40 -2.47
N ALA A 57 -0.25 17.27 -1.96
CA ALA A 57 0.39 16.19 -2.73
C ALA A 57 -0.16 14.81 -2.32
N PRO A 58 -1.48 14.58 -2.44
CA PRO A 58 -2.14 13.42 -1.85
C PRO A 58 -1.84 12.10 -2.56
N ILE A 59 -1.23 12.13 -3.74
CA ILE A 59 -0.76 10.95 -4.46
C ILE A 59 0.61 11.25 -5.05
N GLN A 60 1.60 10.48 -4.63
CA GLN A 60 2.94 10.48 -5.19
C GLN A 60 3.28 9.04 -5.55
N MET A 61 3.45 8.73 -6.81
CA MET A 61 3.66 7.37 -7.27
C MET A 61 4.96 7.26 -8.05
N GLY A 62 5.82 6.34 -7.63
CA GLY A 62 7.04 5.99 -8.32
C GLY A 62 6.83 5.01 -9.47
N GLN A 63 7.90 4.38 -9.91
CA GLN A 63 7.88 3.33 -10.92
C GLN A 63 8.16 1.97 -10.28
N PHE A 64 7.80 0.89 -10.98
CA PHE A 64 8.17 -0.45 -10.56
C PHE A 64 9.65 -0.68 -10.80
N GLU A 65 10.38 -1.00 -9.74
CA GLU A 65 11.81 -1.23 -9.75
C GLU A 65 12.17 -2.47 -8.93
N SER A 66 13.27 -3.11 -9.28
CA SER A 66 13.80 -4.29 -8.60
C SER A 66 15.20 -4.09 -8.00
N ASP A 67 15.65 -2.84 -7.88
CA ASP A 67 17.00 -2.50 -7.45
C ASP A 67 17.07 -1.23 -6.58
N ILE A 68 18.26 -0.66 -6.42
CA ILE A 68 18.54 0.50 -5.57
C ILE A 68 17.71 1.74 -5.92
N ARG A 69 17.15 1.85 -7.12
CA ARG A 69 16.29 2.97 -7.53
C ARG A 69 15.04 3.11 -6.67
N ILE A 70 14.65 2.06 -5.97
CA ILE A 70 13.54 2.10 -5.00
C ILE A 70 13.90 3.01 -3.83
N ALA A 71 15.15 2.94 -3.33
CA ALA A 71 15.61 3.84 -2.28
C ALA A 71 15.61 5.31 -2.76
N GLU A 72 16.02 5.55 -4.02
CA GLU A 72 15.97 6.88 -4.62
C GLU A 72 14.55 7.42 -4.73
N GLN A 73 13.56 6.56 -4.99
CA GLN A 73 12.15 6.96 -4.99
C GLN A 73 11.66 7.33 -3.61
N LEU A 74 12.03 6.56 -2.57
CA LEU A 74 11.69 6.85 -1.18
C LEU A 74 12.26 8.21 -0.72
N ASP A 75 13.48 8.53 -1.12
CA ASP A 75 14.13 9.81 -0.79
C ASP A 75 13.43 11.02 -1.45
N GLN A 76 12.65 10.80 -2.50
CA GLN A 76 11.90 11.83 -3.22
C GLN A 76 10.48 12.03 -2.66
N VAL A 77 10.02 11.17 -1.76
CA VAL A 77 8.68 11.31 -1.15
C VAL A 77 8.61 12.60 -0.34
N TYR A 78 7.66 13.44 -0.69
CA TYR A 78 7.32 14.62 0.09
C TYR A 78 6.40 14.25 1.24
N PHE A 79 6.85 14.47 2.46
CA PHE A 79 6.06 14.25 3.68
C PHE A 79 5.34 15.54 4.06
N GLU A 80 4.02 15.51 3.95
CA GLU A 80 3.18 16.64 4.30
C GLU A 80 2.99 16.69 5.82
N GLY A 81 3.53 17.69 6.49
CA GLY A 81 3.47 17.82 7.96
C GLY A 81 2.12 18.32 8.49
N GLY A 82 1.11 18.45 7.63
CA GLY A 82 -0.27 18.80 7.95
C GLY A 82 -1.17 17.59 8.02
N GLY A 83 -2.30 17.69 8.69
CA GLY A 83 -3.36 16.69 8.68
C GLY A 83 -4.67 17.31 8.22
N GLY A 84 -5.46 16.58 7.46
CA GLY A 84 -6.77 17.02 6.96
C GLY A 84 -7.82 17.17 8.05
N GLY A 85 -8.98 17.68 7.68
CA GLY A 85 -10.10 17.93 8.59
C GLY A 85 -11.01 16.72 8.82
N ASN A 86 -10.59 15.50 8.49
CA ASN A 86 -11.36 14.28 8.65
C ASN A 86 -10.54 13.19 9.39
N SER A 87 -11.11 12.02 9.60
CA SER A 87 -10.50 10.92 10.36
C SER A 87 -10.13 9.74 9.48
N TYR A 88 -9.85 9.96 8.20
CA TYR A 88 -9.43 8.93 7.26
C TYR A 88 -8.49 9.49 6.19
N GLU A 89 -7.67 8.62 5.66
CA GLU A 89 -6.80 8.93 4.54
C GLU A 89 -7.24 8.22 3.26
N SER A 90 -6.83 8.75 2.12
CA SER A 90 -7.27 8.23 0.82
C SER A 90 -6.52 6.96 0.40
N TYR A 91 -6.45 5.94 1.28
CA TYR A 91 -5.73 4.68 1.02
C TYR A 91 -6.19 3.98 -0.27
N THR A 92 -7.47 4.09 -0.61
CA THR A 92 -8.00 3.46 -1.82
C THR A 92 -7.55 4.17 -3.11
N ALA A 93 -6.86 5.30 -3.00
CA ALA A 93 -6.16 5.90 -4.13
C ALA A 93 -5.08 4.94 -4.70
N ALA A 94 -4.44 4.12 -3.87
CA ALA A 94 -3.52 3.09 -4.35
C ALA A 94 -4.23 2.05 -5.22
N TRP A 95 -5.47 1.68 -4.87
CA TRP A 95 -6.28 0.76 -5.66
C TRP A 95 -6.67 1.37 -7.01
N TYR A 96 -7.10 2.64 -6.97
CA TYR A 96 -7.46 3.40 -8.17
C TYR A 96 -6.27 3.52 -9.14
N MET A 97 -5.10 3.91 -8.61
CA MET A 97 -3.88 4.04 -9.41
C MET A 97 -3.42 2.69 -9.97
N GLY A 98 -3.45 1.64 -9.15
CA GLY A 98 -3.13 0.29 -9.60
C GLY A 98 -4.01 -0.18 -10.76
N LEU A 99 -5.33 0.06 -10.68
CA LEU A 99 -6.28 -0.34 -11.71
C LEU A 99 -6.16 0.46 -13.00
N ASN A 100 -6.03 1.79 -12.89
CA ASN A 100 -6.22 2.69 -14.03
C ASN A 100 -4.91 3.19 -14.63
N HIS A 101 -3.82 3.21 -13.85
CA HIS A 101 -2.53 3.77 -14.25
C HIS A 101 -1.39 2.75 -14.32
N CYS A 102 -1.63 1.49 -13.95
CA CYS A 102 -0.68 0.40 -14.14
C CYS A 102 -1.05 -0.51 -15.31
N LYS A 103 -0.04 -1.02 -15.99
CA LYS A 103 -0.15 -2.08 -17.00
C LYS A 103 0.84 -3.17 -16.66
N LEU A 104 0.35 -4.21 -15.98
CA LEU A 104 1.20 -5.25 -15.42
C LEU A 104 1.17 -6.53 -16.28
N ASP A 105 2.34 -7.01 -16.63
CA ASP A 105 2.50 -8.22 -17.44
C ASP A 105 1.97 -9.48 -16.74
N CYS A 106 1.97 -9.51 -15.41
CA CYS A 106 1.41 -10.62 -14.65
C CYS A 106 -0.05 -10.92 -14.96
N TRP A 107 -0.84 -9.91 -15.34
CA TRP A 107 -2.25 -10.09 -15.71
C TRP A 107 -2.44 -10.94 -16.98
N ASN A 108 -1.50 -10.81 -17.94
CA ASN A 108 -1.51 -11.64 -19.15
C ASN A 108 -1.27 -13.13 -18.86
N ARG A 109 -0.71 -13.43 -17.69
CA ARG A 109 -0.46 -14.79 -17.21
C ARG A 109 -1.52 -15.29 -16.22
N GLY A 110 -2.60 -14.53 -16.04
CA GLY A 110 -3.64 -14.86 -15.05
C GLY A 110 -3.18 -14.73 -13.60
N LYS A 111 -2.12 -13.94 -13.34
CA LYS A 111 -1.57 -13.64 -12.02
C LYS A 111 -2.02 -12.26 -11.57
N LYS A 112 -2.04 -12.04 -10.26
CA LYS A 112 -2.33 -10.72 -9.67
C LYS A 112 -1.05 -10.04 -9.22
N GLY A 113 -1.11 -8.70 -9.13
CA GLY A 113 -0.16 -7.93 -8.33
C GLY A 113 -0.56 -7.92 -6.85
N ILE A 114 0.22 -7.24 -6.03
CA ILE A 114 -0.06 -7.06 -4.60
C ILE A 114 -0.12 -5.55 -4.33
N ILE A 115 -1.11 -5.11 -3.56
CA ILE A 115 -1.15 -3.76 -3.00
C ILE A 115 -1.13 -3.88 -1.48
N ILE A 116 -0.16 -3.22 -0.85
CA ILE A 116 -0.06 -3.11 0.61
C ILE A 116 -0.11 -1.63 0.95
N THR A 117 -1.14 -1.21 1.65
CA THR A 117 -1.23 0.14 2.22
C THR A 117 -0.77 0.13 3.68
N LEU A 118 -0.09 1.20 4.10
CA LEU A 118 0.45 1.37 5.46
C LEU A 118 0.00 2.70 6.03
N GLY A 119 -0.58 2.68 7.21
CA GLY A 119 -1.02 3.90 7.88
C GLY A 119 -1.66 3.65 9.23
N ASP A 120 -2.20 4.69 9.85
CA ASP A 120 -2.79 4.65 11.19
C ASP A 120 -4.23 5.20 11.27
N GLU A 121 -4.82 5.50 10.09
CA GLU A 121 -6.15 6.09 9.99
C GLU A 121 -7.20 5.12 9.40
N LEU A 122 -8.47 5.53 9.45
CA LEU A 122 -9.60 4.79 8.89
C LEU A 122 -9.52 4.70 7.36
N PRO A 123 -10.10 3.64 6.75
CA PRO A 123 -10.26 3.59 5.31
C PRO A 123 -11.23 4.68 4.85
N ASN A 124 -10.87 5.42 3.81
CA ASN A 124 -11.75 6.39 3.21
C ASN A 124 -13.02 5.71 2.66
N PRO A 125 -14.20 6.32 2.84
CA PRO A 125 -15.45 5.75 2.33
C PRO A 125 -15.58 5.87 0.79
N TYR A 126 -14.93 6.87 0.21
CA TYR A 126 -14.90 7.13 -1.24
C TYR A 126 -13.66 7.94 -1.63
N LEU A 127 -13.37 7.99 -2.92
CA LEU A 127 -12.42 8.91 -3.52
C LEU A 127 -13.19 10.06 -4.18
N PRO A 128 -12.94 11.32 -3.80
CA PRO A 128 -13.65 12.46 -4.39
C PRO A 128 -13.25 12.66 -5.85
N ALA A 129 -14.26 12.76 -6.73
CA ALA A 129 -14.06 12.95 -8.17
C ALA A 129 -13.23 14.21 -8.49
N MET A 130 -13.44 15.27 -7.72
CA MET A 130 -12.67 16.50 -7.88
C MET A 130 -11.20 16.31 -7.46
N GLY A 131 -10.94 15.56 -6.38
CA GLY A 131 -9.59 15.22 -5.93
C GLY A 131 -8.84 14.39 -6.98
N ILE A 132 -9.50 13.37 -7.56
CA ILE A 132 -8.94 12.59 -8.68
C ILE A 132 -8.60 13.50 -9.86
N LYS A 133 -9.54 14.36 -10.24
CA LYS A 133 -9.34 15.26 -11.38
C LYS A 133 -8.17 16.22 -11.16
N THR A 134 -8.05 16.82 -9.99
CA THR A 134 -7.00 17.80 -9.71
C THR A 134 -5.63 17.16 -9.52
N THR A 135 -5.56 15.97 -8.93
CA THR A 135 -4.31 15.31 -8.61
C THR A 135 -3.80 14.43 -9.76
N VAL A 136 -4.70 13.65 -10.37
CA VAL A 136 -4.35 12.64 -11.36
C VAL A 136 -4.63 13.14 -12.79
N GLY A 137 -5.60 14.03 -12.94
CA GLY A 137 -6.06 14.55 -14.24
C GLY A 137 -7.20 13.74 -14.86
N ASP A 138 -7.65 12.68 -14.20
CA ASP A 138 -8.72 11.84 -14.72
C ASP A 138 -10.09 12.50 -14.55
N ASN A 139 -10.93 12.37 -15.56
CA ASN A 139 -12.27 12.96 -15.57
C ASN A 139 -13.32 11.91 -15.20
N VAL A 140 -13.42 11.58 -13.90
CA VAL A 140 -14.47 10.70 -13.40
C VAL A 140 -15.77 11.47 -13.17
N GLN A 141 -16.90 10.81 -13.40
CA GLN A 141 -18.22 11.49 -13.39
C GLN A 141 -18.80 11.70 -12.00
N ALA A 142 -18.38 10.92 -11.03
CA ALA A 142 -18.85 10.97 -9.65
C ALA A 142 -17.77 10.43 -8.70
N ASP A 143 -17.94 10.68 -7.40
CA ASP A 143 -17.12 10.08 -6.37
C ASP A 143 -17.14 8.56 -6.47
N ILE A 144 -15.99 7.93 -6.21
CA ILE A 144 -15.82 6.48 -6.34
C ILE A 144 -15.92 5.86 -4.95
N GLU A 145 -17.03 5.19 -4.68
CA GLU A 145 -17.26 4.48 -3.43
C GLU A 145 -16.24 3.35 -3.24
N THR A 146 -15.62 3.30 -2.06
CA THR A 146 -14.62 2.28 -1.71
C THR A 146 -15.17 0.86 -1.84
N LYS A 147 -16.42 0.64 -1.40
CA LYS A 147 -17.08 -0.68 -1.53
C LYS A 147 -17.34 -1.10 -2.98
N SER A 148 -17.45 -0.14 -3.89
CA SER A 148 -17.62 -0.40 -5.33
C SER A 148 -16.27 -0.61 -6.04
N LEU A 149 -15.20 0.02 -5.55
CA LEU A 149 -13.85 -0.12 -6.09
C LEU A 149 -13.20 -1.45 -5.68
N LEU A 150 -13.47 -1.93 -4.45
CA LEU A 150 -12.87 -3.13 -3.90
C LEU A 150 -13.01 -4.38 -4.80
N PRO A 151 -14.19 -4.77 -5.27
CA PRO A 151 -14.31 -5.95 -6.13
C PRO A 151 -13.53 -5.79 -7.44
N GLN A 152 -13.43 -4.60 -7.98
CA GLN A 152 -12.68 -4.32 -9.20
C GLN A 152 -11.17 -4.50 -9.00
N VAL A 153 -10.63 -3.96 -7.90
CA VAL A 153 -9.20 -4.10 -7.60
C VAL A 153 -8.84 -5.55 -7.28
N LEU A 154 -9.73 -6.29 -6.61
CA LEU A 154 -9.50 -7.70 -6.28
C LEU A 154 -9.46 -8.63 -7.51
N GLU A 155 -9.93 -8.20 -8.68
CA GLU A 155 -9.71 -8.93 -9.93
C GLU A 155 -8.25 -8.91 -10.39
N LYS A 156 -7.50 -7.88 -10.03
CA LYS A 156 -6.16 -7.59 -10.52
C LYS A 156 -5.07 -7.65 -9.46
N PHE A 157 -5.44 -7.46 -8.20
CA PHE A 157 -4.52 -7.39 -7.08
C PHE A 157 -5.03 -8.17 -5.87
N ASP A 158 -4.09 -8.71 -5.09
CA ASP A 158 -4.35 -9.07 -3.70
C ASP A 158 -4.04 -7.85 -2.84
N VAL A 159 -5.02 -7.43 -2.03
CA VAL A 159 -4.99 -6.15 -1.33
C VAL A 159 -4.86 -6.37 0.16
N TYR A 160 -3.91 -5.67 0.80
CA TYR A 160 -3.66 -5.71 2.23
C TYR A 160 -3.58 -4.30 2.81
N HIS A 161 -3.92 -4.18 4.08
CA HIS A 161 -3.62 -2.99 4.87
C HIS A 161 -2.85 -3.38 6.13
N ILE A 162 -1.77 -2.63 6.41
CA ILE A 162 -1.00 -2.73 7.65
C ILE A 162 -1.25 -1.47 8.45
N SER A 163 -1.93 -1.60 9.58
CA SER A 163 -2.05 -0.53 10.53
C SER A 163 -0.79 -0.47 11.39
N VAL A 164 -0.08 0.65 11.30
CA VAL A 164 1.16 0.88 12.03
C VAL A 164 0.82 1.36 13.44
N ASP A 165 1.05 0.49 14.43
CA ASP A 165 0.85 0.81 15.85
C ASP A 165 2.19 1.25 16.46
N ASP A 166 2.54 2.52 16.29
CA ASP A 166 3.69 3.12 16.96
C ASP A 166 3.19 3.94 18.17
N LYS A 167 3.53 3.49 19.37
CA LYS A 167 3.15 4.18 20.61
C LYS A 167 3.72 5.59 20.74
N GLU A 168 4.65 5.96 19.87
CA GLU A 168 5.16 7.33 19.77
C GLU A 168 4.22 8.25 18.97
N SER A 169 3.27 7.71 18.19
CA SER A 169 2.24 8.52 17.55
C SER A 169 1.22 8.96 18.60
N SER A 170 1.05 10.25 18.78
CA SER A 170 0.29 10.89 19.87
C SER A 170 -1.24 10.70 19.81
N TYR A 171 -1.76 9.94 18.86
CA TYR A 171 -3.19 9.85 18.54
C TYR A 171 -3.85 8.50 18.82
N GLN A 172 -3.14 7.52 19.36
CA GLN A 172 -3.71 6.18 19.59
C GLN A 172 -4.44 6.08 20.92
N TRP A 173 -5.72 6.37 20.87
CA TRP A 173 -6.64 6.13 21.99
C TRP A 173 -7.28 4.75 21.82
N ASN A 174 -7.35 3.96 22.90
CA ASN A 174 -7.83 2.57 22.87
C ASN A 174 -9.22 2.37 22.23
N ASN A 175 -10.06 3.39 22.20
CA ASN A 175 -11.40 3.33 21.59
C ASN A 175 -11.35 3.58 20.07
N GLU A 176 -10.53 4.52 19.63
CA GLU A 176 -10.30 4.81 18.21
C GLU A 176 -9.64 3.63 17.52
N ARG A 177 -8.68 2.99 18.19
CA ARG A 177 -8.03 1.79 17.69
C ARG A 177 -9.00 0.65 17.43
N ARG A 178 -9.96 0.42 18.33
CA ARG A 178 -10.95 -0.65 18.17
C ARG A 178 -11.89 -0.39 16.98
N ASP A 179 -12.25 0.86 16.74
CA ASP A 179 -13.06 1.23 15.57
C ASP A 179 -12.27 1.06 14.28
N LEU A 180 -11.01 1.48 14.26
CA LEU A 180 -10.09 1.31 13.15
C LEU A 180 -9.92 -0.16 12.76
N ASP A 181 -9.59 -1.04 13.72
CA ASP A 181 -9.46 -2.47 13.50
C ASP A 181 -10.77 -3.09 12.97
N GLY A 182 -11.92 -2.66 13.52
CA GLY A 182 -13.24 -3.10 13.08
C GLY A 182 -13.54 -2.71 11.64
N LYS A 183 -13.28 -1.47 11.26
CA LYS A 183 -13.55 -0.96 9.92
C LYS A 183 -12.68 -1.60 8.85
N TRP A 184 -11.38 -1.74 9.11
CA TRP A 184 -10.49 -2.42 8.18
C TRP A 184 -10.81 -3.91 8.04
N THR A 185 -11.13 -4.58 9.15
CA THR A 185 -11.54 -6.00 9.12
C THR A 185 -12.87 -6.19 8.40
N GLU A 186 -13.84 -5.28 8.58
CA GLU A 186 -15.10 -5.30 7.82
C GLU A 186 -14.86 -5.16 6.32
N LEU A 187 -13.93 -4.27 5.93
CA LEU A 187 -13.66 -3.97 4.53
C LEU A 187 -12.87 -5.07 3.82
N LEU A 188 -11.76 -5.52 4.42
CA LEU A 188 -10.79 -6.40 3.76
C LEU A 188 -10.85 -7.86 4.24
N GLY A 189 -11.46 -8.12 5.40
CA GLY A 189 -11.34 -9.39 6.10
C GLY A 189 -10.09 -9.48 6.97
N ALA A 190 -10.15 -10.32 8.01
CA ALA A 190 -9.09 -10.43 9.02
C ALA A 190 -7.75 -10.94 8.44
N GLU A 191 -7.77 -11.69 7.35
CA GLU A 191 -6.57 -12.22 6.72
C GLU A 191 -5.79 -11.13 5.96
N HIS A 192 -6.47 -10.10 5.47
CA HIS A 192 -5.91 -9.01 4.67
C HIS A 192 -5.63 -7.74 5.47
N TYR A 193 -5.99 -7.72 6.75
CA TYR A 193 -5.69 -6.65 7.68
C TYR A 193 -4.66 -7.11 8.71
N LYS A 194 -3.59 -6.34 8.87
CA LYS A 194 -2.51 -6.63 9.83
C LYS A 194 -2.25 -5.41 10.70
N VAL A 195 -1.82 -5.68 11.92
CA VAL A 195 -1.37 -4.65 12.87
C VAL A 195 0.07 -4.96 13.26
N CYS A 196 0.95 -3.99 13.17
CA CYS A 196 2.32 -4.15 13.64
C CYS A 196 2.91 -2.82 14.10
N ASN A 197 3.94 -2.90 14.93
CA ASN A 197 4.81 -1.77 15.21
C ASN A 197 5.95 -1.72 14.17
N LEU A 198 6.71 -0.62 14.17
CA LEU A 198 7.82 -0.41 13.25
C LEU A 198 8.87 -1.53 13.30
N ASN A 199 9.15 -2.10 14.47
CA ASN A 199 10.16 -3.16 14.61
C ASN A 199 9.77 -4.46 13.90
N ASN A 200 8.46 -4.69 13.72
CA ASN A 200 7.93 -5.90 13.09
C ASN A 200 7.46 -5.65 11.64
N LEU A 201 7.55 -4.42 11.16
CA LEU A 201 7.01 -4.03 9.85
C LEU A 201 7.62 -4.87 8.71
N GLY A 202 8.94 -5.04 8.71
CA GLY A 202 9.63 -5.83 7.70
C GLY A 202 9.17 -7.27 7.65
N LYS A 203 9.08 -7.89 8.83
CA LYS A 203 8.56 -9.25 8.93
C LYS A 203 7.12 -9.33 8.43
N THR A 204 6.27 -8.40 8.82
CA THR A 204 4.86 -8.39 8.41
C THR A 204 4.71 -8.27 6.90
N ILE A 205 5.46 -7.38 6.24
CA ILE A 205 5.47 -7.24 4.78
C ILE A 205 5.96 -8.54 4.13
N THR A 206 7.06 -9.11 4.62
CA THR A 206 7.61 -10.36 4.09
C THR A 206 6.61 -11.52 4.23
N ASP A 207 5.98 -11.65 5.39
CA ASP A 207 4.96 -12.67 5.65
C ASP A 207 3.76 -12.54 4.69
N ILE A 208 3.30 -11.30 4.42
CA ILE A 208 2.24 -11.05 3.44
C ILE A 208 2.68 -11.52 2.05
N ILE A 209 3.81 -11.03 1.57
CA ILE A 209 4.29 -11.31 0.21
C ILE A 209 4.49 -12.82 0.01
N THR A 210 5.05 -13.51 1.00
CA THR A 210 5.31 -14.96 0.91
C THR A 210 4.05 -15.80 1.08
N SER A 211 2.98 -15.27 1.68
CA SER A 211 1.69 -15.97 1.83
C SER A 211 0.84 -15.97 0.56
N VAL A 212 1.12 -15.08 -0.39
CA VAL A 212 0.33 -14.95 -1.63
C VAL A 212 0.74 -16.05 -2.63
N PRO A 213 -0.19 -16.93 -3.06
CA PRO A 213 0.15 -18.04 -3.95
C PRO A 213 0.76 -17.63 -5.29
N SER A 214 0.51 -16.41 -5.75
CA SER A 214 1.07 -15.87 -6.98
C SER A 214 2.54 -15.47 -6.86
N ALA A 215 3.01 -15.19 -5.65
CA ALA A 215 4.36 -14.76 -5.37
C ALA A 215 5.32 -15.95 -5.10
N VAL A 216 4.79 -17.11 -4.69
CA VAL A 216 5.61 -18.30 -4.45
C VAL A 216 5.97 -18.95 -5.77
N ALA A 217 7.26 -19.14 -6.04
CA ALA A 217 7.71 -19.91 -7.18
C ALA A 217 7.18 -21.34 -7.08
N THR A 218 6.44 -21.79 -8.07
CA THR A 218 6.25 -23.23 -8.25
C THR A 218 7.64 -23.83 -8.52
N THR A 219 8.17 -24.57 -7.55
CA THR A 219 9.36 -25.39 -7.76
C THR A 219 9.06 -26.26 -8.98
N GLY A 220 9.72 -25.94 -10.09
CA GLY A 220 9.55 -26.66 -11.32
C GLY A 220 9.82 -28.15 -11.08
N GLU A 221 8.86 -29.00 -11.39
CA GLU A 221 9.14 -30.40 -11.58
C GLU A 221 10.23 -30.50 -12.66
N GLY A 222 11.34 -31.06 -12.26
CA GLY A 222 12.48 -31.23 -13.14
C GLY A 222 12.06 -31.98 -14.40
N ILE A 223 12.25 -31.34 -15.54
CA ILE A 223 12.16 -32.03 -16.83
C ILE A 223 13.35 -32.99 -16.87
N SER A 224 13.08 -34.25 -16.63
CA SER A 224 14.04 -35.32 -16.90
C SER A 224 14.16 -35.45 -18.42
N TRP A 225 15.36 -35.30 -18.92
CA TRP A 225 15.77 -35.61 -20.31
C TRP A 225 15.86 -37.13 -20.49
#